data_607243a178aedf4be83195c9390fc2b2
#
_entry.id   607243a178aedf4be83195c9390fc2b2
#
_cell.length_a   1.000
_cell.length_b   1.000
_cell.length_c   1.000
_cell.angle_alpha   90.00
_cell.angle_beta   90.00
_cell.angle_gamma   90.00
#
_symmetry.space_group_name_H-M   'P 1'
#
loop_
_entity.id
_entity.type
_entity.pdbx_description
1 polymer ?
#
loop_
_entity_poly.entity_id
_entity_poly.type
_entity_poly.pdbx_seq_one_letter_code
_entity_poly.pdbx_strand_id
1 'polypeptide(L)'
;MPYLFTSESVSEGHPDKVADQISDALIDYFLAYDPESKVACETLVTTGQVVLAGEVKSKAYLDVQDIAREVVRKIGYTKSEYMFEANSCGIFSAIHEQSPDINQGVERKKKEDQGAGDQGMMFGYATNETDSFMPLPLELAHLLLRELSVLRREGKAIPYLRPDAKSQVTIEYGDDGKPTRIDAIVISTQHDDFAKDGVMLKKIKEDVINILIPRIKKKLPSRVQKLFNEEIKYYVNPTGKFVIGGPHGDTGLTGRKIIVDTYGGKGAHGGGAFSGKDPSKVDRSGAYATRHIAKNLVAAGVCDEVLVQVAYAIGVAKPVGLYVNTYGTAKVSLTDGEISRKIEKIFDMRPYFIEQRFNLRTPIYAETAAYGHMGRESKIVEKVFNKGKQNEKKLTVELFPWEKLDHVEDVKKAFKLD
;
A
#
# COMPACT_ATOMS: atom_id res chain seq x y z
N MET A 1 -18.34 23.12 12.92
CA MET A 1 -18.31 22.31 14.17
C MET A 1 -17.18 21.29 14.06
N PRO A 2 -16.42 21.05 15.13
CA PRO A 2 -15.40 20.01 15.12
C PRO A 2 -16.00 18.64 14.72
N TYR A 3 -15.22 17.81 14.03
CA TYR A 3 -15.67 16.49 13.61
C TYR A 3 -14.58 15.43 13.83
N LEU A 4 -15.00 14.17 13.95
CA LEU A 4 -14.09 13.04 14.09
C LEU A 4 -13.92 12.35 12.74
N PHE A 5 -12.67 12.02 12.40
CA PHE A 5 -12.35 11.20 11.23
C PHE A 5 -11.45 10.04 11.65
N THR A 6 -11.71 8.87 11.10
CA THR A 6 -11.04 7.62 11.47
C THR A 6 -10.46 6.93 10.24
N SER A 7 -9.23 6.43 10.38
CA SER A 7 -8.62 5.52 9.44
C SER A 7 -8.07 4.29 10.16
N GLU A 8 -7.92 3.20 9.41
CA GLU A 8 -7.40 1.93 9.93
C GLU A 8 -6.23 1.43 9.11
N SER A 9 -5.46 0.53 9.69
CA SER A 9 -4.41 -0.23 9.02
C SER A 9 -4.39 -1.67 9.52
N VAL A 10 -3.76 -2.55 8.75
CA VAL A 10 -3.49 -3.93 9.13
C VAL A 10 -2.01 -4.27 8.95
N SER A 11 -1.50 -5.19 9.77
CA SER A 11 -0.10 -5.59 9.73
C SER A 11 0.22 -6.46 8.51
N GLU A 12 1.52 -6.65 8.25
CA GLU A 12 2.01 -7.59 7.24
C GLU A 12 1.54 -9.03 7.47
N GLY A 13 1.20 -9.40 8.71
CA GLY A 13 0.68 -10.72 9.07
C GLY A 13 -0.83 -10.87 8.98
N HIS A 14 -1.58 -9.81 8.68
CA HIS A 14 -3.01 -9.91 8.42
C HIS A 14 -3.27 -10.81 7.20
N PRO A 15 -4.27 -11.71 7.22
CA PRO A 15 -4.49 -12.68 6.14
C PRO A 15 -4.52 -12.07 4.74
N ASP A 16 -5.28 -10.99 4.54
CA ASP A 16 -5.34 -10.31 3.24
C ASP A 16 -3.99 -9.72 2.82
N LYS A 17 -3.18 -9.22 3.77
CA LYS A 17 -1.85 -8.69 3.45
C LYS A 17 -0.80 -9.79 3.26
N VAL A 18 -0.98 -10.96 3.84
CA VAL A 18 -0.19 -12.16 3.48
C VAL A 18 -0.44 -12.51 2.01
N ALA A 19 -1.72 -12.53 1.59
CA ALA A 19 -2.10 -12.79 0.20
C ALA A 19 -1.52 -11.74 -0.76
N ASP A 20 -1.64 -10.46 -0.46
CA ASP A 20 -1.08 -9.37 -1.25
C ASP A 20 0.44 -9.48 -1.40
N GLN A 21 1.16 -9.78 -0.31
CA GLN A 21 2.62 -9.92 -0.33
C GLN A 21 3.09 -11.12 -1.16
N ILE A 22 2.36 -12.23 -1.14
CA ILE A 22 2.66 -13.39 -2.00
C ILE A 22 2.44 -13.02 -3.46
N SER A 23 1.31 -12.41 -3.80
CA SER A 23 0.98 -11.98 -5.17
C SER A 23 2.00 -10.99 -5.72
N ASP A 24 2.41 -9.99 -4.94
CA ASP A 24 3.41 -8.99 -5.38
C ASP A 24 4.84 -9.54 -5.42
N ALA A 25 5.17 -10.51 -4.58
CA ALA A 25 6.44 -11.22 -4.71
C ALA A 25 6.53 -11.99 -6.02
N LEU A 26 5.44 -12.63 -6.46
CA LEU A 26 5.37 -13.30 -7.77
C LEU A 26 5.58 -12.29 -8.91
N ILE A 27 4.93 -11.10 -8.86
CA ILE A 27 5.18 -10.02 -9.84
C ILE A 27 6.67 -9.68 -9.90
N ASP A 28 7.30 -9.45 -8.76
CA ASP A 28 8.71 -9.08 -8.69
C ASP A 28 9.62 -10.15 -9.28
N TYR A 29 9.38 -11.42 -8.98
CA TYR A 29 10.17 -12.51 -9.54
C TYR A 29 9.98 -12.63 -11.05
N PHE A 30 8.74 -12.53 -11.58
CA PHE A 30 8.51 -12.54 -13.01
C PHE A 30 9.23 -11.39 -13.70
N LEU A 31 9.08 -10.16 -13.22
CA LEU A 31 9.72 -8.98 -13.80
C LEU A 31 11.24 -9.01 -13.67
N ALA A 32 11.78 -9.61 -12.61
CA ALA A 32 13.22 -9.74 -12.45
C ALA A 32 13.85 -10.60 -13.55
N TYR A 33 13.18 -11.65 -14.03
CA TYR A 33 13.70 -12.55 -15.04
C TYR A 33 13.20 -12.24 -16.46
N ASP A 34 12.01 -11.63 -16.58
CA ASP A 34 11.44 -11.18 -17.84
C ASP A 34 10.65 -9.88 -17.64
N PRO A 35 11.25 -8.70 -17.92
CA PRO A 35 10.58 -7.41 -17.75
C PRO A 35 9.31 -7.23 -18.61
N GLU A 36 9.15 -8.01 -19.67
CA GLU A 36 7.96 -7.98 -20.54
C GLU A 36 6.82 -8.88 -20.04
N SER A 37 7.00 -9.52 -18.88
CA SER A 37 5.98 -10.38 -18.27
C SER A 37 4.64 -9.66 -18.10
N LYS A 38 3.56 -10.37 -18.42
CA LYS A 38 2.19 -9.99 -18.10
C LYS A 38 1.70 -10.91 -17.00
N VAL A 39 1.28 -10.34 -15.89
CA VAL A 39 0.94 -11.10 -14.69
C VAL A 39 -0.34 -10.56 -14.07
N ALA A 40 -1.28 -11.44 -13.81
CA ALA A 40 -2.44 -11.21 -12.99
C ALA A 40 -2.55 -12.43 -12.05
N CYS A 41 -1.95 -12.32 -10.86
CA CYS A 41 -1.89 -13.40 -9.88
C CYS A 41 -2.62 -13.02 -8.61
N GLU A 42 -3.58 -13.81 -8.22
CA GLU A 42 -4.32 -13.68 -6.98
C GLU A 42 -3.96 -14.84 -6.03
N THR A 43 -3.98 -14.54 -4.75
CA THR A 43 -3.65 -15.50 -3.70
C THR A 43 -4.80 -15.60 -2.71
N LEU A 44 -5.16 -16.82 -2.33
CA LEU A 44 -6.00 -17.13 -1.17
C LEU A 44 -5.12 -17.79 -0.12
N VAL A 45 -5.24 -17.36 1.13
CA VAL A 45 -4.61 -17.99 2.29
C VAL A 45 -5.65 -18.34 3.33
N THR A 46 -5.55 -19.54 3.91
CA THR A 46 -6.42 -20.03 4.97
C THR A 46 -5.65 -21.02 5.85
N THR A 47 -6.30 -21.69 6.80
CA THR A 47 -5.65 -22.66 7.68
C THR A 47 -4.83 -23.68 6.88
N GLY A 48 -3.52 -23.66 7.08
CA GLY A 48 -2.59 -24.62 6.48
C GLY A 48 -2.50 -24.62 4.95
N GLN A 49 -3.09 -23.63 4.26
CA GLN A 49 -3.17 -23.65 2.79
C GLN A 49 -2.94 -22.27 2.17
N VAL A 50 -2.30 -22.31 0.99
CA VAL A 50 -2.14 -21.19 0.05
C VAL A 50 -2.61 -21.67 -1.32
N VAL A 51 -3.47 -20.90 -1.98
CA VAL A 51 -3.89 -21.14 -3.36
C VAL A 51 -3.47 -19.95 -4.21
N LEU A 52 -2.70 -20.21 -5.25
CA LEU A 52 -2.25 -19.24 -6.24
C LEU A 52 -3.07 -19.45 -7.51
N ALA A 53 -3.74 -18.42 -8.00
CA ALA A 53 -4.56 -18.49 -9.21
C ALA A 53 -4.29 -17.27 -10.08
N GLY A 54 -4.61 -17.38 -11.38
CA GLY A 54 -4.51 -16.27 -12.32
C GLY A 54 -3.78 -16.61 -13.61
N GLU A 55 -3.40 -15.58 -14.36
CA GLU A 55 -2.83 -15.71 -15.69
C GLU A 55 -1.45 -15.05 -15.77
N VAL A 56 -0.53 -15.77 -16.45
CA VAL A 56 0.84 -15.30 -16.67
C VAL A 56 1.25 -15.53 -18.11
N LYS A 57 1.84 -14.49 -18.74
CA LYS A 57 2.59 -14.60 -19.99
C LYS A 57 4.01 -14.15 -19.71
N SER A 58 4.95 -15.08 -19.65
CA SER A 58 6.36 -14.81 -19.32
C SER A 58 7.28 -15.86 -19.95
N LYS A 59 8.51 -15.47 -20.19
CA LYS A 59 9.61 -16.40 -20.54
C LYS A 59 10.31 -16.94 -19.30
N ALA A 60 10.03 -16.40 -18.12
CA ALA A 60 10.62 -16.85 -16.87
C ALA A 60 9.94 -18.12 -16.38
N TYR A 61 10.75 -19.12 -16.01
CA TYR A 61 10.28 -20.29 -15.25
C TYR A 61 10.59 -20.08 -13.77
N LEU A 62 9.57 -20.12 -12.92
CA LEU A 62 9.67 -19.86 -11.50
C LEU A 62 9.09 -21.01 -10.66
N ASP A 63 9.73 -21.30 -9.55
CA ASP A 63 9.13 -22.11 -8.49
C ASP A 63 8.24 -21.20 -7.62
N VAL A 64 6.98 -21.09 -8.01
CA VAL A 64 6.00 -20.21 -7.33
C VAL A 64 5.69 -20.67 -5.90
N GLN A 65 5.87 -21.97 -5.61
CA GLN A 65 5.65 -22.51 -4.27
C GLN A 65 6.79 -22.06 -3.33
N ASP A 66 8.04 -22.16 -3.78
CA ASP A 66 9.20 -21.67 -3.01
C ASP A 66 9.08 -20.18 -2.71
N ILE A 67 8.68 -19.38 -3.69
CA ILE A 67 8.48 -17.93 -3.52
C ILE A 67 7.42 -17.66 -2.45
N ALA A 68 6.27 -18.32 -2.52
CA ALA A 68 5.21 -18.16 -1.52
C ALA A 68 5.69 -18.56 -0.11
N ARG A 69 6.44 -19.67 0.03
CA ARG A 69 7.04 -20.09 1.31
C ARG A 69 8.03 -19.08 1.86
N GLU A 70 8.84 -18.47 1.01
CA GLU A 70 9.77 -17.40 1.41
C GLU A 70 9.03 -16.21 2.00
N VAL A 71 7.95 -15.78 1.37
CA VAL A 71 7.11 -14.68 1.85
C VAL A 71 6.49 -15.01 3.20
N VAL A 72 5.87 -16.18 3.35
CA VAL A 72 5.26 -16.65 4.61
C VAL A 72 6.30 -16.66 5.74
N ARG A 73 7.52 -17.17 5.45
CA ARG A 73 8.64 -17.19 6.41
C ARG A 73 9.09 -15.79 6.79
N LYS A 74 9.25 -14.88 5.82
CA LYS A 74 9.66 -13.49 6.02
C LYS A 74 8.67 -12.71 6.89
N ILE A 75 7.37 -12.95 6.73
CA ILE A 75 6.32 -12.37 7.56
C ILE A 75 6.45 -12.83 9.02
N GLY A 76 6.87 -14.08 9.25
CA GLY A 76 7.08 -14.63 10.58
C GLY A 76 6.14 -15.76 10.95
N TYR A 77 5.42 -16.33 10.00
CA TYR A 77 4.66 -17.56 10.19
C TYR A 77 5.61 -18.76 10.07
N THR A 78 6.28 -19.08 11.17
CA THR A 78 7.37 -20.07 11.23
C THR A 78 7.16 -21.17 12.27
N LYS A 79 6.03 -21.14 12.99
CA LYS A 79 5.72 -22.11 14.04
C LYS A 79 4.47 -22.89 13.68
N SER A 80 4.51 -24.22 13.85
CA SER A 80 3.39 -25.10 13.56
C SER A 80 2.13 -24.80 14.38
N GLU A 81 2.31 -24.26 15.60
CA GLU A 81 1.20 -23.85 16.47
C GLU A 81 0.34 -22.72 15.90
N TYR A 82 0.82 -22.00 14.88
CA TYR A 82 0.04 -20.99 14.16
C TYR A 82 -0.94 -21.60 13.17
N MET A 83 -0.91 -22.93 12.97
CA MET A 83 -1.74 -23.69 12.01
C MET A 83 -1.70 -23.13 10.57
N PHE A 84 -0.71 -22.28 10.31
CA PHE A 84 -0.31 -21.73 9.02
C PHE A 84 1.16 -21.34 9.15
N GLU A 85 2.06 -22.07 8.47
CA GLU A 85 3.49 -21.79 8.56
C GLU A 85 4.24 -22.22 7.29
N ALA A 86 5.41 -21.63 7.07
CA ALA A 86 6.14 -21.66 5.81
C ALA A 86 6.53 -23.06 5.33
N ASN A 87 6.82 -24.02 6.23
CA ASN A 87 7.34 -25.34 5.84
C ASN A 87 6.23 -26.35 5.60
N SER A 88 5.09 -26.28 6.32
CA SER A 88 4.04 -27.28 6.31
C SER A 88 2.76 -26.88 5.55
N CYS A 89 2.56 -25.59 5.23
CA CYS A 89 1.43 -25.18 4.39
C CYS A 89 1.39 -25.95 3.06
N GLY A 90 0.22 -26.46 2.69
CA GLY A 90 -0.05 -26.89 1.32
C GLY A 90 -0.10 -25.69 0.40
N ILE A 91 0.64 -25.69 -0.71
CA ILE A 91 0.61 -24.62 -1.71
C ILE A 91 0.14 -25.19 -3.02
N PHE A 92 -1.01 -24.71 -3.49
CA PHE A 92 -1.63 -25.12 -4.74
C PHE A 92 -1.48 -24.01 -5.78
N SER A 93 -1.12 -24.36 -7.01
CA SER A 93 -1.03 -23.42 -8.12
C SER A 93 -2.04 -23.78 -9.20
N ALA A 94 -2.91 -22.84 -9.52
CA ALA A 94 -3.83 -22.83 -10.64
C ALA A 94 -3.51 -21.66 -11.59
N ILE A 95 -2.23 -21.32 -11.71
CA ILE A 95 -1.75 -20.28 -12.64
C ILE A 95 -1.68 -20.91 -14.03
N HIS A 96 -2.27 -20.25 -15.03
CA HIS A 96 -2.27 -20.69 -16.42
C HIS A 96 -1.82 -19.57 -17.37
N GLU A 97 -1.71 -19.85 -18.66
CA GLU A 97 -1.30 -18.88 -19.67
C GLU A 97 -2.39 -17.84 -19.93
N GLN A 98 -2.00 -16.58 -20.13
CA GLN A 98 -2.92 -15.47 -20.40
C GLN A 98 -3.68 -15.68 -21.73
N SER A 99 -4.99 -15.40 -21.74
CA SER A 99 -5.82 -15.45 -22.94
C SER A 99 -5.29 -14.52 -24.04
N PRO A 100 -5.16 -15.02 -25.29
CA PRO A 100 -4.79 -14.20 -26.45
C PRO A 100 -5.75 -13.03 -26.70
N ASP A 101 -7.03 -13.19 -26.37
CA ASP A 101 -8.07 -12.19 -26.65
C ASP A 101 -7.88 -10.92 -25.80
N ILE A 102 -7.47 -11.07 -24.53
CA ILE A 102 -7.20 -9.92 -23.66
C ILE A 102 -5.95 -9.15 -24.16
N ASN A 103 -4.96 -9.88 -24.65
CA ASN A 103 -3.70 -9.29 -25.09
C ASN A 103 -3.84 -8.40 -26.35
N GLN A 104 -4.82 -8.66 -27.23
CA GLN A 104 -5.07 -7.86 -28.44
C GLN A 104 -5.37 -6.38 -28.15
N GLY A 105 -6.01 -6.08 -27.01
CA GLY A 105 -6.33 -4.72 -26.58
C GLY A 105 -5.13 -3.91 -26.10
N VAL A 106 -4.09 -4.58 -25.57
CA VAL A 106 -2.94 -3.96 -24.91
C VAL A 106 -1.76 -3.80 -25.86
N GLU A 107 -1.39 -4.86 -26.59
CA GLU A 107 -0.24 -4.83 -27.50
C GLU A 107 -0.57 -4.08 -28.81
N ARG A 108 0.30 -3.15 -29.20
CA ARG A 108 0.19 -2.36 -30.43
C ARG A 108 1.54 -2.39 -31.17
N LYS A 109 1.50 -2.13 -32.49
CA LYS A 109 2.74 -2.05 -33.31
C LYS A 109 3.73 -1.01 -32.79
N LYS A 110 3.23 0.11 -32.31
CA LYS A 110 4.03 1.13 -31.63
C LYS A 110 3.77 1.02 -30.13
N LYS A 111 4.83 0.95 -29.33
CA LYS A 111 4.72 0.85 -27.85
C LYS A 111 3.96 2.04 -27.25
N GLU A 112 4.12 3.24 -27.82
CA GLU A 112 3.43 4.47 -27.40
C GLU A 112 1.90 4.42 -27.54
N ASP A 113 1.39 3.53 -28.40
CA ASP A 113 -0.04 3.31 -28.63
C ASP A 113 -0.60 2.17 -27.75
N GLN A 114 0.18 1.70 -26.77
CA GLN A 114 -0.29 0.69 -25.80
C GLN A 114 -1.63 1.12 -25.21
N GLY A 115 -2.66 0.30 -25.41
CA GLY A 115 -3.98 0.53 -24.86
C GLY A 115 -4.03 0.22 -23.37
N ALA A 116 -4.99 0.81 -22.66
CA ALA A 116 -5.29 0.43 -21.29
C ALA A 116 -5.74 -1.05 -21.24
N GLY A 117 -5.19 -1.81 -20.31
CA GLY A 117 -5.50 -3.24 -20.14
C GLY A 117 -6.90 -3.53 -19.65
N ASP A 118 -7.59 -2.50 -19.13
CA ASP A 118 -8.98 -2.57 -18.71
C ASP A 118 -9.61 -1.17 -18.78
N GLN A 119 -10.92 -1.11 -18.68
CA GLN A 119 -11.66 0.11 -18.37
C GLN A 119 -11.59 0.37 -16.86
N GLY A 120 -11.75 1.64 -16.44
CA GLY A 120 -11.85 1.96 -15.02
C GLY A 120 -11.53 3.41 -14.73
N MET A 121 -11.69 3.75 -13.45
CA MET A 121 -11.31 5.04 -12.90
C MET A 121 -10.32 4.83 -11.75
N MET A 122 -9.25 5.60 -11.73
CA MET A 122 -8.20 5.53 -10.72
C MET A 122 -8.05 6.89 -10.07
N PHE A 123 -7.70 6.89 -8.79
CA PHE A 123 -7.64 8.10 -7.98
C PHE A 123 -6.28 8.28 -7.34
N GLY A 124 -5.84 9.53 -7.29
CA GLY A 124 -4.74 10.00 -6.47
C GLY A 124 -5.24 11.08 -5.52
N TYR A 125 -4.71 11.07 -4.32
CA TYR A 125 -5.04 12.06 -3.30
C TYR A 125 -3.75 12.54 -2.62
N ALA A 126 -3.74 13.79 -2.20
CA ALA A 126 -2.70 14.37 -1.36
C ALA A 126 -3.27 15.48 -0.48
N THR A 127 -2.69 15.64 0.70
CA THR A 127 -3.00 16.71 1.66
C THR A 127 -1.72 17.17 2.34
N ASN A 128 -1.68 18.41 2.80
CA ASN A 128 -0.54 18.97 3.54
C ASN A 128 -0.55 18.65 5.05
N GLU A 129 -1.41 17.73 5.50
CA GLU A 129 -1.50 17.34 6.92
C GLU A 129 -0.20 16.72 7.44
N THR A 130 0.49 15.98 6.61
CA THR A 130 1.74 15.27 6.94
C THR A 130 2.86 15.58 5.95
N ASP A 131 4.09 15.32 6.34
CA ASP A 131 5.27 15.52 5.48
C ASP A 131 5.28 14.54 4.29
N SER A 132 4.60 13.40 4.42
CA SER A 132 4.38 12.42 3.35
C SER A 132 3.23 12.81 2.41
N PHE A 133 2.51 13.90 2.69
CA PHE A 133 1.29 14.31 1.97
C PHE A 133 0.16 13.28 2.05
N MET A 134 0.05 12.58 3.19
CA MET A 134 -0.98 11.59 3.47
C MET A 134 -1.94 12.08 4.57
N PRO A 135 -3.16 11.52 4.65
CA PRO A 135 -4.05 11.74 5.80
C PRO A 135 -3.40 11.29 7.11
N LEU A 136 -3.37 12.16 8.10
CA LEU A 136 -2.72 11.90 9.38
C LEU A 136 -3.23 10.65 10.12
N PRO A 137 -4.55 10.37 10.20
CA PRO A 137 -5.02 9.16 10.88
C PRO A 137 -4.53 7.87 10.23
N LEU A 138 -4.43 7.81 8.90
CA LEU A 138 -3.88 6.65 8.19
C LEU A 138 -2.38 6.51 8.41
N GLU A 139 -1.63 7.61 8.32
CA GLU A 139 -0.17 7.59 8.55
C GLU A 139 0.15 7.09 9.96
N LEU A 140 -0.59 7.55 10.97
CA LEU A 140 -0.45 7.06 12.34
C LEU A 140 -0.84 5.59 12.48
N ALA A 141 -1.93 5.15 11.83
CA ALA A 141 -2.35 3.75 11.86
C ALA A 141 -1.28 2.83 11.25
N HIS A 142 -0.68 3.21 10.12
CA HIS A 142 0.44 2.48 9.53
C HIS A 142 1.68 2.48 10.42
N LEU A 143 2.03 3.63 11.01
CA LEU A 143 3.21 3.75 11.87
C LEU A 143 3.10 2.86 13.10
N LEU A 144 1.93 2.80 13.75
CA LEU A 144 1.67 1.90 14.88
C LEU A 144 2.01 0.45 14.56
N LEU A 145 1.55 -0.05 13.42
CA LEU A 145 1.74 -1.45 13.05
C LEU A 145 3.14 -1.74 12.51
N ARG A 146 3.77 -0.80 11.82
CA ARG A 146 5.19 -0.92 11.43
C ARG A 146 6.08 -1.06 12.67
N GLU A 147 5.87 -0.22 13.67
CA GLU A 147 6.65 -0.29 14.92
C GLU A 147 6.33 -1.54 15.74
N LEU A 148 5.07 -1.97 15.75
CA LEU A 148 4.67 -3.23 16.39
C LEU A 148 5.38 -4.43 15.74
N SER A 149 5.49 -4.46 14.41
CA SER A 149 6.24 -5.48 13.67
C SER A 149 7.75 -5.43 13.94
N VAL A 150 8.32 -4.23 14.10
CA VAL A 150 9.74 -4.09 14.52
C VAL A 150 9.94 -4.66 15.91
N LEU A 151 9.08 -4.30 16.88
CA LEU A 151 9.12 -4.84 18.26
C LEU A 151 9.01 -6.36 18.28
N ARG A 152 8.11 -6.93 17.45
CA ARG A 152 7.94 -8.39 17.29
C ARG A 152 9.25 -9.05 16.81
N ARG A 153 9.89 -8.49 15.77
CA ARG A 153 11.13 -9.01 15.21
C ARG A 153 12.32 -8.84 16.15
N GLU A 154 12.36 -7.77 16.94
CA GLU A 154 13.36 -7.60 18.00
C GLU A 154 13.24 -8.68 19.09
N GLY A 155 12.02 -9.16 19.39
CA GLY A 155 11.74 -10.24 20.32
C GLY A 155 12.17 -9.97 21.76
N LYS A 156 12.37 -8.71 22.15
CA LYS A 156 12.93 -8.32 23.46
C LYS A 156 11.90 -7.62 24.35
N ALA A 157 11.42 -6.46 23.95
CA ALA A 157 10.55 -5.63 24.78
C ALA A 157 9.14 -6.20 24.91
N ILE A 158 8.60 -6.78 23.83
CA ILE A 158 7.29 -7.43 23.78
C ILE A 158 7.42 -8.78 23.06
N PRO A 159 7.97 -9.82 23.75
CA PRO A 159 8.37 -11.07 23.10
C PRO A 159 7.21 -11.98 22.67
N TYR A 160 6.03 -11.74 23.18
CA TYR A 160 4.83 -12.56 22.92
C TYR A 160 4.04 -12.13 21.67
N LEU A 161 4.48 -11.14 20.91
CA LEU A 161 3.79 -10.67 19.69
C LEU A 161 3.84 -11.72 18.59
N ARG A 162 2.68 -11.93 17.93
CA ARG A 162 2.52 -12.73 16.72
C ARG A 162 2.31 -11.82 15.49
N PRO A 163 2.35 -12.36 14.25
CA PRO A 163 2.37 -11.51 13.05
C PRO A 163 1.12 -10.69 12.77
N ASP A 164 -0.07 -11.17 13.13
CA ASP A 164 -1.34 -10.51 12.81
C ASP A 164 -1.66 -9.37 13.78
N ALA A 165 -2.03 -8.23 13.23
CA ALA A 165 -2.50 -7.09 14.04
C ALA A 165 -3.31 -6.10 13.18
N LYS A 166 -4.16 -5.32 13.86
CA LYS A 166 -4.94 -4.21 13.29
C LYS A 166 -4.77 -2.97 14.15
N SER A 167 -4.82 -1.80 13.53
CA SER A 167 -4.86 -0.51 14.21
C SER A 167 -5.94 0.39 13.63
N GLN A 168 -6.47 1.28 14.44
CA GLN A 168 -7.39 2.32 14.03
C GLN A 168 -7.07 3.58 14.82
N VAL A 169 -7.04 4.73 14.15
CA VAL A 169 -6.79 6.03 14.76
C VAL A 169 -7.91 6.97 14.41
N THR A 170 -8.51 7.58 15.45
CA THR A 170 -9.54 8.61 15.32
C THR A 170 -8.95 9.95 15.73
N ILE A 171 -9.07 10.94 14.85
CA ILE A 171 -8.59 12.31 15.06
C ILE A 171 -9.77 13.27 15.02
N GLU A 172 -9.77 14.23 15.95
CA GLU A 172 -10.66 15.38 15.92
C GLU A 172 -10.05 16.49 15.08
N TYR A 173 -10.86 17.04 14.20
CA TYR A 173 -10.54 18.17 13.34
C TYR A 173 -11.36 19.38 13.75
N GLY A 174 -10.72 20.57 13.78
CA GLY A 174 -11.38 21.83 14.00
C GLY A 174 -12.19 22.31 12.80
N ASP A 175 -12.87 23.44 12.96
CA ASP A 175 -13.66 24.09 11.90
C ASP A 175 -12.80 24.52 10.68
N ASP A 176 -11.51 24.70 10.90
CA ASP A 176 -10.52 25.00 9.86
C ASP A 176 -9.97 23.77 9.14
N GLY A 177 -10.51 22.59 9.43
CA GLY A 177 -10.07 21.31 8.85
C GLY A 177 -8.73 20.80 9.36
N LYS A 178 -8.15 21.40 10.42
CA LYS A 178 -6.86 20.96 10.97
C LYS A 178 -7.05 19.99 12.14
N PRO A 179 -6.13 19.02 12.31
CA PRO A 179 -6.17 18.09 13.42
C PRO A 179 -5.91 18.81 14.74
N THR A 180 -6.78 18.60 15.74
CA THR A 180 -6.72 19.24 17.07
C THR A 180 -6.25 18.30 18.16
N ARG A 181 -6.67 17.02 18.12
CA ARG A 181 -6.25 15.98 19.06
C ARG A 181 -6.50 14.57 18.50
N ILE A 182 -5.80 13.60 19.04
CA ILE A 182 -6.12 12.20 18.84
C ILE A 182 -7.20 11.84 19.86
N ASP A 183 -8.39 11.43 19.39
CA ASP A 183 -9.50 11.01 20.25
C ASP A 183 -9.35 9.57 20.72
N ALA A 184 -9.03 8.65 19.80
CA ALA A 184 -8.93 7.24 20.12
C ALA A 184 -7.85 6.52 19.30
N ILE A 185 -7.22 5.52 19.93
CA ILE A 185 -6.32 4.56 19.30
C ILE A 185 -6.81 3.15 19.65
N VAL A 186 -7.12 2.36 18.62
CA VAL A 186 -7.46 0.94 18.74
C VAL A 186 -6.30 0.12 18.24
N ILE A 187 -5.87 -0.90 19.00
CA ILE A 187 -4.88 -1.89 18.58
C ILE A 187 -5.39 -3.27 18.94
N SER A 188 -5.53 -4.13 17.94
CA SER A 188 -5.78 -5.55 18.12
C SER A 188 -4.54 -6.30 17.62
N THR A 189 -3.81 -6.97 18.50
CA THR A 189 -2.59 -7.71 18.15
C THR A 189 -2.69 -9.16 18.57
N GLN A 190 -2.32 -10.05 17.65
CA GLN A 190 -2.14 -11.47 17.93
C GLN A 190 -0.95 -11.67 18.87
N HIS A 191 -1.07 -12.59 19.81
CA HIS A 191 -0.07 -12.83 20.86
C HIS A 191 -0.03 -14.29 21.28
N ASP A 192 1.05 -14.70 21.95
CA ASP A 192 1.14 -16.00 22.59
C ASP A 192 0.19 -16.08 23.79
N ASP A 193 -0.24 -17.29 24.15
CA ASP A 193 -1.01 -17.57 25.37
C ASP A 193 -0.04 -17.76 26.54
N PHE A 194 0.43 -16.64 27.15
CA PHE A 194 1.54 -16.64 28.10
C PHE A 194 1.13 -16.49 29.56
N ALA A 195 -0.15 -16.22 29.84
CA ALA A 195 -0.66 -16.06 31.19
C ALA A 195 -2.20 -16.19 31.23
N LYS A 196 -2.79 -16.14 32.43
CA LYS A 196 -4.27 -16.05 32.58
C LYS A 196 -4.81 -14.79 31.91
N ASP A 197 -5.96 -14.88 31.26
CA ASP A 197 -6.54 -13.85 30.37
C ASP A 197 -6.47 -12.44 30.96
N GLY A 198 -6.93 -12.21 32.20
CA GLY A 198 -6.93 -10.87 32.79
C GLY A 198 -5.52 -10.27 33.02
N VAL A 199 -4.54 -11.12 33.39
CA VAL A 199 -3.16 -10.71 33.59
C VAL A 199 -2.52 -10.38 32.24
N MET A 200 -2.75 -11.25 31.27
CA MET A 200 -2.22 -11.13 29.91
C MET A 200 -2.72 -9.86 29.21
N LEU A 201 -4.05 -9.64 29.21
CA LEU A 201 -4.65 -8.46 28.57
C LEU A 201 -4.21 -7.16 29.23
N LYS A 202 -4.08 -7.14 30.56
CA LYS A 202 -3.53 -5.99 31.29
C LYS A 202 -2.10 -5.70 30.85
N LYS A 203 -1.24 -6.73 30.79
CA LYS A 203 0.16 -6.61 30.36
C LYS A 203 0.25 -6.09 28.91
N ILE A 204 -0.53 -6.64 27.99
CA ILE A 204 -0.55 -6.21 26.60
C ILE A 204 -0.93 -4.72 26.48
N LYS A 205 -1.97 -4.30 27.22
CA LYS A 205 -2.39 -2.90 27.23
C LYS A 205 -1.31 -1.97 27.78
N GLU A 206 -0.68 -2.35 28.89
CA GLU A 206 0.43 -1.60 29.50
C GLU A 206 1.63 -1.50 28.55
N ASP A 207 2.01 -2.56 27.86
CA ASP A 207 3.13 -2.57 26.91
C ASP A 207 2.85 -1.72 25.66
N VAL A 208 1.62 -1.75 25.15
CA VAL A 208 1.21 -0.85 24.06
C VAL A 208 1.35 0.61 24.49
N ILE A 209 0.81 0.98 25.65
CA ILE A 209 0.81 2.37 26.14
C ILE A 209 2.23 2.83 26.52
N ASN A 210 3.00 1.98 27.18
CA ASN A 210 4.28 2.39 27.81
C ASN A 210 5.49 2.13 26.90
N ILE A 211 5.38 1.26 25.88
CA ILE A 211 6.49 0.91 24.98
C ILE A 211 6.20 1.38 23.55
N LEU A 212 5.09 0.93 22.96
CA LEU A 212 4.79 1.24 21.56
C LEU A 212 4.49 2.74 21.35
N ILE A 213 3.57 3.31 22.14
CA ILE A 213 3.17 4.72 21.96
C ILE A 213 4.36 5.70 22.12
N PRO A 214 5.21 5.62 23.16
CA PRO A 214 6.40 6.47 23.25
C PRO A 214 7.38 6.28 22.09
N ARG A 215 7.50 5.04 21.58
CA ARG A 215 8.40 4.73 20.47
C ARG A 215 7.95 5.39 19.16
N ILE A 216 6.65 5.35 18.84
CA ILE A 216 6.13 6.05 17.66
C ILE A 216 6.17 7.58 17.83
N LYS A 217 5.84 8.08 19.03
CA LYS A 217 5.85 9.53 19.31
C LYS A 217 7.21 10.15 19.02
N LYS A 218 8.30 9.47 19.35
CA LYS A 218 9.68 9.92 19.07
C LYS A 218 10.00 10.08 17.58
N LYS A 219 9.27 9.39 16.68
CA LYS A 219 9.46 9.43 15.23
C LYS A 219 8.62 10.51 14.54
N LEU A 220 7.71 11.12 15.26
CA LEU A 220 6.77 12.10 14.72
C LEU A 220 7.32 13.53 14.84
N PRO A 221 6.98 14.43 13.92
CA PRO A 221 7.30 15.84 14.06
C PRO A 221 6.59 16.46 15.26
N SER A 222 7.17 17.51 15.84
CA SER A 222 6.67 18.15 17.08
C SER A 222 5.20 18.58 16.99
N ARG A 223 4.72 19.00 15.80
CA ARG A 223 3.32 19.37 15.61
C ARG A 223 2.37 18.20 15.83
N VAL A 224 2.75 16.99 15.43
CA VAL A 224 1.94 15.76 15.62
C VAL A 224 2.10 15.22 17.04
N GLN A 225 3.30 15.33 17.65
CA GLN A 225 3.52 14.93 19.04
C GLN A 225 2.57 15.65 20.02
N LYS A 226 2.23 16.91 19.75
CA LYS A 226 1.32 17.73 20.58
C LYS A 226 -0.12 17.21 20.58
N LEU A 227 -0.53 16.41 19.58
CA LEU A 227 -1.86 15.83 19.51
C LEU A 227 -2.03 14.64 20.48
N PHE A 228 -0.90 14.10 21.01
CA PHE A 228 -0.91 13.04 22.02
C PHE A 228 -1.07 13.67 23.42
N ASN A 229 -2.27 13.65 23.94
CA ASN A 229 -2.61 14.13 25.27
C ASN A 229 -3.08 12.98 26.17
N GLU A 230 -3.43 13.30 27.43
CA GLU A 230 -3.87 12.32 28.42
C GLU A 230 -5.32 11.83 28.22
N GLU A 231 -6.08 12.47 27.34
CA GLU A 231 -7.49 12.16 27.08
C GLU A 231 -7.68 11.06 26.02
N ILE A 232 -6.60 10.56 25.41
CA ILE A 232 -6.67 9.52 24.37
C ILE A 232 -7.28 8.25 24.95
N LYS A 233 -8.34 7.77 24.28
CA LYS A 233 -8.98 6.51 24.59
C LYS A 233 -8.20 5.35 23.94
N TYR A 234 -7.53 4.54 24.75
CA TYR A 234 -6.80 3.37 24.27
C TYR A 234 -7.66 2.09 24.36
N TYR A 235 -7.98 1.49 23.23
CA TYR A 235 -8.65 0.21 23.11
C TYR A 235 -7.64 -0.83 22.61
N VAL A 236 -7.15 -1.66 23.54
CA VAL A 236 -6.15 -2.70 23.23
C VAL A 236 -6.77 -4.06 23.44
N ASN A 237 -6.83 -4.88 22.39
CA ASN A 237 -7.52 -6.18 22.37
C ASN A 237 -8.90 -6.13 23.04
N PRO A 238 -9.81 -5.23 22.63
CA PRO A 238 -11.04 -4.95 23.37
C PRO A 238 -12.01 -6.13 23.44
N THR A 239 -11.88 -7.11 22.54
CA THR A 239 -12.69 -8.34 22.53
C THR A 239 -12.14 -9.44 23.41
N GLY A 240 -10.96 -9.26 24.02
CA GLY A 240 -10.28 -10.26 24.80
C GLY A 240 -9.01 -10.79 24.15
N LYS A 241 -8.59 -12.02 24.50
CA LYS A 241 -7.38 -12.63 23.96
C LYS A 241 -7.47 -12.85 22.45
N PHE A 242 -6.32 -12.69 21.77
CA PHE A 242 -6.18 -12.87 20.34
C PHE A 242 -4.99 -13.80 20.04
N VAL A 243 -5.15 -15.06 20.38
CA VAL A 243 -4.15 -16.13 20.15
C VAL A 243 -4.34 -16.77 18.78
N ILE A 244 -5.59 -17.08 18.41
CA ILE A 244 -5.96 -17.57 17.09
C ILE A 244 -6.09 -16.36 16.17
N GLY A 245 -5.23 -16.28 15.17
CA GLY A 245 -5.19 -15.17 14.20
C GLY A 245 -4.41 -15.55 12.96
N GLY A 246 -4.15 -14.57 12.10
CA GLY A 246 -3.57 -14.80 10.79
C GLY A 246 -4.47 -15.68 9.92
N PRO A 247 -3.93 -16.36 8.88
CA PRO A 247 -4.73 -17.20 7.98
C PRO A 247 -5.47 -18.35 8.67
N HIS A 248 -5.10 -18.73 9.89
CA HIS A 248 -5.85 -19.70 10.69
C HIS A 248 -7.10 -19.09 11.32
N GLY A 249 -7.07 -17.81 11.66
CA GLY A 249 -8.21 -17.12 12.26
C GLY A 249 -9.24 -16.66 11.22
N ASP A 250 -8.78 -16.22 10.05
CA ASP A 250 -9.62 -15.71 8.97
C ASP A 250 -8.95 -15.94 7.60
N THR A 251 -9.75 -16.17 6.58
CA THR A 251 -9.27 -16.36 5.21
C THR A 251 -8.86 -15.02 4.61
N GLY A 252 -7.67 -14.98 3.99
CA GLY A 252 -7.16 -13.82 3.27
C GLY A 252 -7.21 -13.98 1.76
N LEU A 253 -7.42 -12.87 1.07
CA LEU A 253 -7.46 -12.77 -0.38
C LEU A 253 -6.74 -11.52 -0.85
N THR A 254 -6.06 -11.62 -2.01
CA THR A 254 -5.46 -10.47 -2.68
C THR A 254 -6.50 -9.39 -2.97
N GLY A 255 -6.18 -8.13 -2.67
CA GLY A 255 -7.00 -6.99 -3.04
C GLY A 255 -8.19 -6.70 -2.13
N ARG A 256 -8.23 -7.25 -0.92
CA ARG A 256 -9.31 -6.98 0.05
C ARG A 256 -9.00 -5.87 1.06
N LYS A 257 -7.85 -5.19 0.94
CA LYS A 257 -7.45 -4.07 1.82
C LYS A 257 -7.13 -2.79 1.05
N ILE A 258 -7.88 -2.56 -0.04
CA ILE A 258 -7.64 -1.47 -0.99
C ILE A 258 -7.71 -0.07 -0.37
N ILE A 259 -8.50 0.12 0.68
CA ILE A 259 -8.60 1.41 1.38
C ILE A 259 -7.38 1.63 2.28
N VAL A 260 -6.88 0.56 2.93
CA VAL A 260 -5.62 0.57 3.69
C VAL A 260 -4.43 0.82 2.76
N ASP A 261 -4.48 0.28 1.55
CA ASP A 261 -3.43 0.44 0.54
C ASP A 261 -3.33 1.86 -0.02
N THR A 262 -4.38 2.66 0.11
CA THR A 262 -4.50 3.99 -0.50
C THR A 262 -4.58 5.11 0.54
N TYR A 263 -5.77 5.65 0.84
CA TYR A 263 -5.90 6.91 1.59
C TYR A 263 -6.76 6.79 2.84
N GLY A 264 -7.06 5.57 3.32
CA GLY A 264 -7.79 5.35 4.58
C GLY A 264 -9.20 5.93 4.61
N GLY A 265 -9.84 6.06 3.46
CA GLY A 265 -11.20 6.61 3.34
C GLY A 265 -11.26 8.14 3.13
N LYS A 266 -10.14 8.87 3.17
CA LYS A 266 -10.11 10.31 2.92
C LYS A 266 -10.20 10.62 1.41
N GLY A 267 -9.50 9.87 0.57
CA GLY A 267 -9.61 9.93 -0.88
C GLY A 267 -10.53 8.84 -1.44
N ALA A 268 -11.15 9.09 -2.59
CA ALA A 268 -11.94 8.10 -3.32
C ALA A 268 -11.05 6.94 -3.83
N HIS A 269 -11.70 5.81 -4.13
CA HIS A 269 -11.06 4.62 -4.71
C HIS A 269 -11.89 4.08 -5.88
N GLY A 270 -11.23 3.64 -6.95
CA GLY A 270 -11.91 3.11 -8.15
C GLY A 270 -12.39 1.67 -8.04
N GLY A 271 -12.01 0.95 -6.96
CA GLY A 271 -12.40 -0.44 -6.69
C GLY A 271 -11.37 -1.48 -7.14
N GLY A 272 -10.45 -1.14 -8.05
CA GLY A 272 -9.43 -2.06 -8.54
C GLY A 272 -8.30 -2.32 -7.53
N ALA A 273 -8.00 -3.58 -7.25
CA ALA A 273 -6.84 -3.98 -6.45
C ALA A 273 -5.53 -3.68 -7.19
N PHE A 274 -4.44 -3.43 -6.44
CA PHE A 274 -3.10 -3.19 -6.98
C PHE A 274 -2.25 -4.47 -6.98
N SER A 275 -2.14 -5.12 -5.82
CA SER A 275 -1.32 -6.32 -5.66
C SER A 275 -1.74 -7.43 -6.62
N GLY A 276 -0.77 -8.17 -7.12
CA GLY A 276 -0.97 -9.24 -8.09
C GLY A 276 -1.07 -8.80 -9.55
N LYS A 277 -1.02 -7.50 -9.84
CA LYS A 277 -1.14 -6.92 -11.19
C LYS A 277 0.18 -6.32 -11.66
N ASP A 278 0.63 -6.69 -12.88
CA ASP A 278 1.76 -6.04 -13.56
C ASP A 278 1.40 -4.62 -14.01
N PRO A 279 2.39 -3.76 -14.38
CA PRO A 279 2.15 -2.34 -14.66
C PRO A 279 1.28 -2.04 -15.89
N SER A 280 1.01 -3.00 -16.77
CA SER A 280 0.08 -2.80 -17.88
C SER A 280 -1.38 -2.68 -17.44
N LYS A 281 -1.69 -3.07 -16.21
CA LYS A 281 -3.00 -2.93 -15.59
C LYS A 281 -3.11 -1.52 -15.00
N VAL A 282 -3.97 -0.70 -15.62
CA VAL A 282 -4.14 0.72 -15.26
C VAL A 282 -4.70 0.92 -13.86
N ASP A 283 -5.39 -0.06 -13.28
CA ASP A 283 -5.80 -0.03 -11.87
C ASP A 283 -4.62 0.32 -10.95
N ARG A 284 -3.45 -0.23 -11.22
CA ARG A 284 -2.23 0.00 -10.47
C ARG A 284 -1.44 1.20 -11.00
N SER A 285 -1.04 1.19 -12.26
CA SER A 285 -0.19 2.22 -12.84
C SER A 285 -0.86 3.59 -12.89
N GLY A 286 -2.15 3.66 -13.21
CA GLY A 286 -2.93 4.89 -13.22
C GLY A 286 -3.13 5.47 -11.81
N ALA A 287 -3.33 4.64 -10.79
CA ALA A 287 -3.41 5.08 -9.41
C ALA A 287 -2.07 5.67 -8.91
N TYR A 288 -0.95 5.06 -9.26
CA TYR A 288 0.37 5.61 -8.94
C TYR A 288 0.61 6.95 -9.65
N ALA A 289 0.22 7.06 -10.92
CA ALA A 289 0.38 8.30 -11.68
C ALA A 289 -0.50 9.43 -11.15
N THR A 290 -1.74 9.16 -10.75
CA THR A 290 -2.63 10.18 -10.14
C THR A 290 -2.14 10.59 -8.75
N ARG A 291 -1.56 9.66 -7.96
CA ARG A 291 -0.89 9.99 -6.69
C ARG A 291 0.28 10.94 -6.91
N HIS A 292 1.13 10.68 -7.88
CA HIS A 292 2.28 11.52 -8.22
C HIS A 292 1.83 12.95 -8.59
N ILE A 293 0.78 13.08 -9.41
CA ILE A 293 0.19 14.38 -9.75
C ILE A 293 -0.30 15.09 -8.50
N ALA A 294 -1.15 14.43 -7.70
CA ALA A 294 -1.74 15.03 -6.50
C ALA A 294 -0.66 15.54 -5.53
N LYS A 295 0.37 14.73 -5.30
CA LYS A 295 1.48 15.07 -4.39
C LYS A 295 2.27 16.27 -4.90
N ASN A 296 2.61 16.32 -6.19
CA ASN A 296 3.34 17.44 -6.78
C ASN A 296 2.51 18.74 -6.80
N LEU A 297 1.18 18.67 -6.96
CA LEU A 297 0.30 19.84 -6.88
C LEU A 297 0.31 20.47 -5.47
N VAL A 298 0.15 19.65 -4.43
CA VAL A 298 0.16 20.12 -3.05
C VAL A 298 1.55 20.65 -2.67
N ALA A 299 2.61 19.93 -3.03
CA ALA A 299 3.99 20.34 -2.76
C ALA A 299 4.38 21.64 -3.48
N ALA A 300 3.86 21.87 -4.69
CA ALA A 300 4.06 23.11 -5.43
C ALA A 300 3.24 24.31 -4.87
N GLY A 301 2.34 24.06 -3.92
CA GLY A 301 1.51 25.12 -3.33
C GLY A 301 0.28 25.50 -4.16
N VAL A 302 -0.17 24.67 -5.10
CA VAL A 302 -1.39 24.91 -5.89
C VAL A 302 -2.63 24.85 -4.99
N CYS A 303 -2.63 23.94 -3.99
CA CYS A 303 -3.73 23.74 -3.03
C CYS A 303 -3.21 23.06 -1.77
N ASP A 304 -4.02 23.00 -0.71
CA ASP A 304 -3.69 22.27 0.51
C ASP A 304 -4.15 20.80 0.48
N GLU A 305 -5.17 20.50 -0.33
CA GLU A 305 -5.77 19.18 -0.48
C GLU A 305 -6.23 19.00 -1.93
N VAL A 306 -6.05 17.82 -2.50
CA VAL A 306 -6.50 17.53 -3.86
C VAL A 306 -6.80 16.06 -4.09
N LEU A 307 -7.87 15.82 -4.84
CA LEU A 307 -8.20 14.54 -5.47
C LEU A 307 -8.02 14.67 -6.98
N VAL A 308 -7.32 13.70 -7.57
CA VAL A 308 -7.13 13.58 -9.03
C VAL A 308 -7.72 12.26 -9.47
N GLN A 309 -8.64 12.27 -10.43
CA GLN A 309 -9.18 11.08 -11.08
C GLN A 309 -8.69 10.98 -12.51
N VAL A 310 -8.32 9.79 -12.95
CA VAL A 310 -8.14 9.44 -14.36
C VAL A 310 -9.08 8.29 -14.72
N ALA A 311 -9.64 8.32 -15.94
CA ALA A 311 -10.50 7.25 -16.43
C ALA A 311 -9.98 6.73 -17.77
N TYR A 312 -10.05 5.41 -17.95
CA TYR A 312 -9.65 4.73 -19.20
C TYR A 312 -10.81 3.90 -19.77
N ALA A 313 -10.78 3.77 -21.10
CA ALA A 313 -11.53 2.75 -21.84
C ALA A 313 -10.56 1.62 -22.23
N ILE A 314 -11.02 0.37 -22.16
CA ILE A 314 -10.20 -0.79 -22.53
C ILE A 314 -9.67 -0.65 -23.97
N GLY A 315 -8.39 -0.97 -24.16
CA GLY A 315 -7.73 -0.91 -25.45
C GLY A 315 -7.43 0.50 -26.00
N VAL A 316 -7.77 1.56 -25.27
CA VAL A 316 -7.53 2.96 -25.65
C VAL A 316 -6.34 3.50 -24.86
N ALA A 317 -5.35 4.08 -25.55
CA ALA A 317 -4.15 4.61 -24.90
C ALA A 317 -4.42 5.94 -24.18
N LYS A 318 -5.15 6.86 -24.81
CA LYS A 318 -5.46 8.17 -24.22
C LYS A 318 -6.56 8.02 -23.16
N PRO A 319 -6.39 8.60 -21.95
CA PRO A 319 -7.47 8.66 -20.98
C PRO A 319 -8.75 9.28 -21.58
N VAL A 320 -9.91 8.78 -21.16
CA VAL A 320 -11.21 9.36 -21.56
C VAL A 320 -11.59 10.56 -20.71
N GLY A 321 -10.94 10.75 -19.57
CA GLY A 321 -11.13 11.91 -18.70
C GLY A 321 -10.05 12.05 -17.63
N LEU A 322 -9.78 13.30 -17.27
CA LEU A 322 -8.99 13.70 -16.09
C LEU A 322 -9.84 14.70 -15.30
N TYR A 323 -10.05 14.43 -14.02
CA TYR A 323 -10.82 15.29 -13.11
C TYR A 323 -9.98 15.67 -11.91
N VAL A 324 -10.15 16.89 -11.43
CA VAL A 324 -9.48 17.43 -10.25
C VAL A 324 -10.52 18.03 -9.32
N ASN A 325 -10.35 17.81 -8.03
CA ASN A 325 -11.11 18.49 -6.98
C ASN A 325 -10.13 18.95 -5.89
N THR A 326 -10.00 20.25 -5.71
CA THR A 326 -9.16 20.86 -4.67
C THR A 326 -9.90 21.06 -3.35
N TYR A 327 -11.14 20.60 -3.22
CA TYR A 327 -11.98 20.77 -2.02
C TYR A 327 -12.10 22.23 -1.56
N GLY A 328 -11.98 23.19 -2.48
CA GLY A 328 -12.01 24.62 -2.17
C GLY A 328 -10.72 25.15 -1.55
N THR A 329 -9.63 24.37 -1.51
CA THR A 329 -8.35 24.78 -0.93
C THR A 329 -7.36 25.35 -1.96
N ALA A 330 -7.80 25.57 -3.21
CA ALA A 330 -6.97 26.14 -4.26
C ALA A 330 -6.38 27.51 -3.82
N LYS A 331 -5.07 27.67 -4.02
CA LYS A 331 -4.31 28.92 -3.75
C LYS A 331 -4.03 29.71 -5.04
N VAL A 332 -4.53 29.22 -6.15
CA VAL A 332 -4.43 29.86 -7.46
C VAL A 332 -5.81 30.34 -7.91
N SER A 333 -5.86 31.44 -8.68
CA SER A 333 -7.11 31.99 -9.22
C SER A 333 -7.59 31.22 -10.46
N LEU A 334 -7.73 29.89 -10.32
CA LEU A 334 -8.15 28.97 -11.36
C LEU A 334 -9.22 28.02 -10.79
N THR A 335 -10.18 27.67 -11.64
CA THR A 335 -11.14 26.61 -11.31
C THR A 335 -10.49 25.22 -11.38
N ASP A 336 -11.06 24.22 -10.72
CA ASP A 336 -10.57 22.84 -10.78
C ASP A 336 -10.49 22.31 -12.22
N GLY A 337 -11.42 22.68 -13.10
CA GLY A 337 -11.38 22.35 -14.52
C GLY A 337 -10.24 23.03 -15.29
N GLU A 338 -9.81 24.21 -14.90
CA GLU A 338 -8.64 24.89 -15.48
C GLU A 338 -7.35 24.28 -14.97
N ILE A 339 -7.31 23.88 -13.69
CA ILE A 339 -6.22 23.12 -13.10
C ILE A 339 -6.05 21.79 -13.85
N SER A 340 -7.14 21.05 -14.07
CA SER A 340 -7.12 19.79 -14.82
C SER A 340 -6.50 19.96 -16.22
N ARG A 341 -6.93 20.95 -16.99
CA ARG A 341 -6.39 21.23 -18.33
C ARG A 341 -4.90 21.60 -18.34
N LYS A 342 -4.38 22.20 -17.28
CA LYS A 342 -2.94 22.46 -17.14
C LYS A 342 -2.16 21.17 -16.83
N ILE A 343 -2.70 20.32 -15.97
CA ILE A 343 -2.10 19.03 -15.61
C ILE A 343 -1.94 18.13 -16.83
N GLU A 344 -2.93 18.05 -17.70
CA GLU A 344 -2.88 17.26 -18.94
C GLU A 344 -1.70 17.63 -19.86
N LYS A 345 -1.22 18.87 -19.76
CA LYS A 345 -0.06 19.35 -20.56
C LYS A 345 1.29 19.00 -19.91
N ILE A 346 1.30 18.76 -18.61
CA ILE A 346 2.52 18.45 -17.84
C ILE A 346 2.73 16.93 -17.75
N PHE A 347 1.65 16.18 -17.55
CA PHE A 347 1.71 14.76 -17.28
C PHE A 347 1.04 13.94 -18.39
N ASP A 348 1.84 13.21 -19.15
CA ASP A 348 1.29 12.24 -20.10
C ASP A 348 0.77 11.01 -19.35
N MET A 349 -0.55 10.80 -19.40
CA MET A 349 -1.25 9.75 -18.69
C MET A 349 -1.54 8.51 -19.54
N ARG A 350 -0.95 8.39 -20.73
CA ARG A 350 -0.99 7.15 -21.53
C ARG A 350 -0.22 6.03 -20.80
N PRO A 351 -0.73 4.77 -20.78
CA PRO A 351 -0.12 3.68 -20.01
C PRO A 351 1.37 3.48 -20.25
N TYR A 352 1.82 3.50 -21.50
CA TYR A 352 3.24 3.39 -21.84
C TYR A 352 4.09 4.47 -21.16
N PHE A 353 3.66 5.73 -21.20
CA PHE A 353 4.44 6.84 -20.61
C PHE A 353 4.44 6.81 -19.09
N ILE A 354 3.40 6.30 -18.46
CA ILE A 354 3.37 6.03 -17.02
C ILE A 354 4.40 4.97 -16.66
N GLU A 355 4.42 3.83 -17.39
CA GLU A 355 5.39 2.76 -17.18
C GLU A 355 6.83 3.28 -17.32
N GLN A 356 7.11 4.12 -18.32
CA GLN A 356 8.44 4.70 -18.52
C GLN A 356 8.82 5.71 -17.43
N ARG A 357 7.89 6.62 -17.06
CA ARG A 357 8.13 7.66 -16.04
C ARG A 357 8.61 7.07 -14.72
N PHE A 358 8.02 5.96 -14.30
CA PHE A 358 8.31 5.33 -13.02
C PHE A 358 9.14 4.05 -13.13
N ASN A 359 9.60 3.71 -14.34
CA ASN A 359 10.33 2.47 -14.59
C ASN A 359 9.61 1.23 -14.00
N LEU A 360 8.28 1.13 -14.24
CA LEU A 360 7.41 0.15 -13.58
C LEU A 360 7.68 -1.31 -14.01
N ARG A 361 8.46 -1.55 -15.06
CA ARG A 361 8.84 -2.89 -15.49
C ARG A 361 10.01 -3.48 -14.70
N THR A 362 10.26 -2.94 -13.52
CA THR A 362 11.27 -3.43 -12.57
C THR A 362 10.60 -4.05 -11.33
N PRO A 363 11.31 -4.93 -10.60
CA PRO A 363 10.73 -5.62 -9.45
C PRO A 363 10.69 -4.72 -8.20
N ILE A 364 9.66 -3.90 -8.10
CA ILE A 364 9.47 -2.88 -7.06
C ILE A 364 8.18 -3.05 -6.24
N TYR A 365 7.51 -4.18 -6.37
CA TYR A 365 6.13 -4.37 -5.91
C TYR A 365 6.00 -5.05 -4.54
N ALA A 366 6.87 -5.97 -4.18
CA ALA A 366 6.79 -6.68 -2.89
C ALA A 366 6.78 -5.73 -1.68
N GLU A 367 7.50 -4.61 -1.74
CA GLU A 367 7.58 -3.62 -0.68
C GLU A 367 6.32 -2.73 -0.58
N THR A 368 5.46 -2.74 -1.60
CA THR A 368 4.20 -1.98 -1.60
C THR A 368 3.09 -2.72 -0.88
N ALA A 369 3.16 -4.03 -0.82
CA ALA A 369 2.09 -4.92 -0.42
C ALA A 369 1.73 -4.88 1.08
N ALA A 370 2.44 -4.11 1.91
CA ALA A 370 2.12 -3.92 3.32
C ALA A 370 2.35 -2.47 3.75
N TYR A 371 1.49 -1.97 4.64
CA TYR A 371 1.56 -0.60 5.19
C TYR A 371 1.38 0.52 4.16
N GLY A 372 0.57 0.29 3.14
CA GLY A 372 0.18 1.27 2.12
C GLY A 372 1.14 1.38 0.93
N HIS A 373 0.56 1.60 -0.24
CA HIS A 373 1.28 1.87 -1.49
C HIS A 373 1.70 3.34 -1.62
N MET A 374 1.07 4.23 -0.83
CA MET A 374 1.26 5.67 -0.86
C MET A 374 1.90 6.18 0.45
N GLY A 375 2.46 7.40 0.41
CA GLY A 375 3.07 8.02 1.59
C GLY A 375 4.40 7.39 1.99
N ARG A 376 5.09 6.75 1.05
CA ARG A 376 6.38 6.09 1.27
C ARG A 376 7.52 6.98 0.73
N GLU A 377 8.72 6.70 1.17
CA GLU A 377 9.92 7.39 0.67
C GLU A 377 10.47 6.66 -0.56
N SER A 378 10.70 7.41 -1.66
CA SER A 378 11.41 6.88 -2.82
C SER A 378 12.87 6.63 -2.46
N LYS A 379 13.37 5.43 -2.75
CA LYS A 379 14.75 5.05 -2.44
C LYS A 379 15.29 3.97 -3.39
N ILE A 380 16.58 4.05 -3.63
CA ILE A 380 17.31 3.04 -4.42
C ILE A 380 17.74 1.91 -3.49
N VAL A 381 17.47 0.66 -3.89
CA VAL A 381 17.85 -0.55 -3.14
C VAL A 381 18.40 -1.61 -4.08
N GLU A 382 19.26 -2.50 -3.55
CA GLU A 382 19.63 -3.75 -4.23
C GLU A 382 18.67 -4.87 -3.81
N LYS A 383 18.11 -5.57 -4.78
CA LYS A 383 17.28 -6.76 -4.59
C LYS A 383 17.99 -7.99 -5.13
N VAL A 384 17.92 -9.09 -4.39
CA VAL A 384 18.53 -10.36 -4.76
C VAL A 384 17.45 -11.41 -4.91
N PHE A 385 17.34 -12.00 -6.09
CA PHE A 385 16.39 -13.05 -6.43
C PHE A 385 17.11 -14.41 -6.53
N ASN A 386 16.47 -15.47 -6.07
CA ASN A 386 17.05 -16.84 -6.03
C ASN A 386 18.42 -16.90 -5.37
N LYS A 387 18.58 -16.22 -4.23
CA LYS A 387 19.83 -16.14 -3.50
C LYS A 387 20.43 -17.54 -3.24
N GLY A 388 21.69 -17.73 -3.64
CA GLY A 388 22.41 -19.00 -3.48
C GLY A 388 22.01 -20.10 -4.48
N LYS A 389 21.11 -19.84 -5.43
CA LYS A 389 20.76 -20.74 -6.53
C LYS A 389 21.57 -20.39 -7.80
N GLN A 390 21.67 -21.34 -8.75
CA GLN A 390 22.43 -21.14 -9.99
C GLN A 390 21.96 -19.92 -10.82
N ASN A 391 20.71 -19.56 -10.73
CA ASN A 391 20.09 -18.43 -11.41
C ASN A 391 19.92 -17.19 -10.50
N GLU A 392 20.81 -17.02 -9.52
CA GLU A 392 20.80 -15.81 -8.68
C GLU A 392 20.90 -14.54 -9.54
N LYS A 393 20.05 -13.57 -9.25
CA LYS A 393 20.04 -12.29 -9.96
C LYS A 393 20.01 -11.14 -8.96
N LYS A 394 20.90 -10.14 -9.16
CA LYS A 394 20.95 -8.90 -8.38
C LYS A 394 20.52 -7.73 -9.27
N LEU A 395 19.62 -6.91 -8.76
CA LEU A 395 19.08 -5.76 -9.47
C LEU A 395 19.06 -4.55 -8.54
N THR A 396 19.52 -3.42 -9.03
CA THR A 396 19.35 -2.12 -8.37
C THR A 396 18.07 -1.49 -8.89
N VAL A 397 17.13 -1.17 -8.00
CA VAL A 397 15.80 -0.64 -8.33
C VAL A 397 15.45 0.55 -7.46
N GLU A 398 14.60 1.46 -7.99
CA GLU A 398 14.04 2.58 -7.23
C GLU A 398 12.65 2.20 -6.74
N LEU A 399 12.48 2.08 -5.42
CA LEU A 399 11.18 1.82 -4.77
C LEU A 399 10.35 3.10 -4.70
N PHE A 400 9.03 2.98 -4.84
CA PHE A 400 8.05 4.07 -4.72
C PHE A 400 8.35 5.31 -5.61
N PRO A 401 8.71 5.16 -6.89
CA PRO A 401 9.09 6.29 -7.74
C PRO A 401 7.96 7.32 -7.94
N TRP A 402 6.69 6.94 -7.77
CA TRP A 402 5.54 7.84 -7.82
C TRP A 402 5.42 8.78 -6.61
N GLU A 403 6.26 8.60 -5.59
CA GLU A 403 6.32 9.48 -4.42
C GLU A 403 7.33 10.63 -4.58
N LYS A 404 8.02 10.72 -5.71
CA LYS A 404 8.97 11.82 -5.97
C LYS A 404 8.29 13.17 -6.17
N LEU A 405 9.02 14.22 -5.83
CA LEU A 405 8.62 15.63 -6.03
C LEU A 405 9.37 16.25 -7.22
N ASP A 406 9.59 15.48 -8.25
CA ASP A 406 10.41 15.81 -9.42
C ASP A 406 9.69 16.69 -10.45
N HIS A 407 8.39 16.96 -10.29
CA HIS A 407 7.61 17.85 -11.16
C HIS A 407 7.13 19.12 -10.44
N VAL A 408 7.60 19.40 -9.22
CA VAL A 408 7.21 20.61 -8.46
C VAL A 408 7.53 21.87 -9.25
N GLU A 409 8.73 21.98 -9.82
CA GLU A 409 9.16 23.17 -10.58
C GLU A 409 8.37 23.33 -11.90
N ASP A 410 8.06 22.23 -12.61
CA ASP A 410 7.22 22.26 -13.79
C ASP A 410 5.80 22.74 -13.47
N VAL A 411 5.26 22.26 -12.33
CA VAL A 411 3.95 22.69 -11.81
C VAL A 411 4.01 24.18 -11.46
N LYS A 412 4.98 24.63 -10.66
CA LYS A 412 5.13 26.04 -10.30
C LYS A 412 5.17 26.93 -11.53
N LYS A 413 6.01 26.59 -12.51
CA LYS A 413 6.11 27.33 -13.78
C LYS A 413 4.76 27.39 -14.52
N ALA A 414 4.05 26.26 -14.64
CA ALA A 414 2.76 26.20 -15.33
C ALA A 414 1.67 27.02 -14.63
N PHE A 415 1.72 27.06 -13.30
CA PHE A 415 0.75 27.79 -12.48
C PHE A 415 1.20 29.20 -12.09
N LYS A 416 2.38 29.63 -12.52
CA LYS A 416 3.00 30.96 -12.23
C LYS A 416 3.12 31.19 -10.71
N LEU A 417 3.58 30.17 -10.00
CA LEU A 417 3.93 30.25 -8.58
C LEU A 417 5.43 30.51 -8.42
N ASP A 418 5.82 31.22 -7.35
CA ASP A 418 7.22 31.54 -7.02
C ASP A 418 7.95 30.33 -6.39
#